data_260d43a53269b76549dfadc138755e96
#
_entry.id   260d43a53269b76549dfadc138755e96
#
_cell.length_a   1.000
_cell.length_b   1.000
_cell.length_c   1.000
_cell.angle_alpha   90.00
_cell.angle_beta   90.00
_cell.angle_gamma   90.00
#
_symmetry.space_group_name_H-M   'P 1'
#
loop_
_entity.id
_entity.type
_entity.pdbx_description
1 polymer ?
#
loop_
_entity_poly.entity_id
_entity_poly.type
_entity_poly.pdbx_seq_one_letter_code
_entity_poly.pdbx_strand_id
1 'polypeptide(L)'
;GAMSHEVMSPEHCLPVKKEWRMAAEQAEHFFRYRRSIRVYQKKNVDREILSRLIEMASYAPSGHNLQPVKWHVIYDSAELKRLTGLVADWMRYMIKEHPDMAGLMHMDLVVAAWDAGVDVICRDAPHLIIACGSSSDTTAQTSCTIALTYLDLAAPPLGLGTCWGARMSRPR
;
A
#
# COMPACT_ATOMS: atom_id res chain seq x y z
N GLY A 1 -7.96 29.65 -0.91
CA GLY A 1 -8.84 28.76 -1.64
C GLY A 1 -8.02 27.67 -2.30
N ALA A 2 -8.44 26.43 -2.17
CA ALA A 2 -7.82 25.33 -2.89
C ALA A 2 -7.95 25.60 -4.40
N MET A 3 -6.84 25.53 -5.12
CA MET A 3 -6.90 25.58 -6.58
C MET A 3 -7.57 24.31 -7.08
N SER A 4 -8.58 24.46 -7.95
CA SER A 4 -9.18 23.31 -8.63
C SER A 4 -8.14 22.63 -9.50
N HIS A 5 -7.97 21.33 -9.35
CA HIS A 5 -7.09 20.53 -10.20
C HIS A 5 -7.95 19.76 -11.21
N GLU A 6 -7.41 19.50 -12.40
CA GLU A 6 -8.12 18.78 -13.48
C GLU A 6 -8.62 17.39 -13.07
N VAL A 7 -8.02 16.78 -12.03
CA VAL A 7 -8.35 15.42 -11.58
C VAL A 7 -9.50 15.37 -10.58
N MET A 8 -9.70 16.42 -9.78
CA MET A 8 -10.80 16.51 -8.82
C MET A 8 -11.39 17.91 -8.84
N SER A 9 -12.54 18.09 -9.48
CA SER A 9 -13.25 19.36 -9.45
C SER A 9 -13.87 19.62 -8.07
N PRO A 10 -14.09 20.89 -7.68
CA PRO A 10 -14.73 21.23 -6.40
C PRO A 10 -16.11 20.56 -6.20
N GLU A 11 -16.81 20.24 -7.28
CA GLU A 11 -18.11 19.58 -7.26
C GLU A 11 -18.03 18.12 -6.82
N HIS A 12 -16.88 17.48 -6.99
CA HIS A 12 -16.63 16.12 -6.53
C HIS A 12 -16.17 16.06 -5.07
N CYS A 13 -15.91 17.21 -4.43
CA CYS A 13 -15.50 17.25 -3.03
C CYS A 13 -16.72 17.04 -2.12
N LEU A 14 -16.68 15.99 -1.30
CA LEU A 14 -17.72 15.77 -0.30
C LEU A 14 -17.68 16.86 0.77
N PRO A 15 -18.85 17.38 1.21
CA PRO A 15 -18.90 18.39 2.26
C PRO A 15 -18.37 17.86 3.59
N VAL A 16 -17.56 18.66 4.27
CA VAL A 16 -17.08 18.32 5.62
C VAL A 16 -18.22 18.58 6.62
N LYS A 17 -18.67 17.51 7.28
CA LYS A 17 -19.72 17.58 8.32
C LYS A 17 -19.08 17.84 9.68
N LYS A 18 -19.46 18.96 10.30
CA LYS A 18 -18.91 19.38 11.61
C LYS A 18 -19.24 18.39 12.73
N GLU A 19 -20.41 17.79 12.67
CA GLU A 19 -20.90 16.79 13.61
C GLU A 19 -20.14 15.47 13.57
N TRP A 20 -19.35 15.24 12.52
CA TRP A 20 -18.49 14.04 12.38
C TRP A 20 -17.05 14.28 12.82
N ARG A 21 -16.78 15.42 13.44
CA ARG A 21 -15.45 15.65 14.02
C ARG A 21 -15.23 14.70 15.19
N MET A 22 -14.10 14.02 15.16
CA MET A 22 -13.69 13.17 16.28
C MET A 22 -13.21 14.03 17.45
N ALA A 23 -13.55 13.62 18.67
CA ALA A 23 -12.89 14.12 19.89
C ALA A 23 -11.43 13.66 19.92
N ALA A 24 -10.61 14.32 20.75
CA ALA A 24 -9.18 13.99 20.84
C ALA A 24 -8.94 12.53 21.21
N GLU A 25 -9.73 11.99 22.14
CA GLU A 25 -9.64 10.60 22.60
C GLU A 25 -10.02 9.61 21.50
N GLN A 26 -11.00 9.97 20.67
CA GLN A 26 -11.40 9.16 19.50
C GLN A 26 -10.29 9.14 18.43
N ALA A 27 -9.67 10.30 18.19
CA ALA A 27 -8.55 10.41 17.24
C ALA A 27 -7.33 9.61 17.74
N GLU A 28 -6.99 9.70 19.02
CA GLU A 28 -5.93 8.91 19.63
C GLU A 28 -6.22 7.40 19.47
N HIS A 29 -7.44 6.98 19.82
CA HIS A 29 -7.85 5.57 19.66
C HIS A 29 -7.75 5.10 18.21
N PHE A 30 -8.18 5.92 17.25
CA PHE A 30 -8.11 5.62 15.83
C PHE A 30 -6.67 5.33 15.38
N PHE A 31 -5.69 6.16 15.78
CA PHE A 31 -4.28 5.92 15.45
C PHE A 31 -3.71 4.69 16.15
N ARG A 32 -4.10 4.42 17.40
CA ARG A 32 -3.64 3.27 18.19
C ARG A 32 -4.25 1.94 17.74
N TYR A 33 -5.42 2.00 17.11
CA TYR A 33 -6.15 0.80 16.65
C TYR A 33 -5.51 0.13 15.46
N ARG A 34 -4.84 0.90 14.58
CA ARG A 34 -4.15 0.35 13.41
C ARG A 34 -3.05 -0.64 13.81
N ARG A 35 -3.02 -1.80 13.14
CA ARG A 35 -2.01 -2.85 13.32
C ARG A 35 -1.55 -3.37 11.96
N SER A 36 -0.30 -3.80 11.87
CA SER A 36 0.20 -4.57 10.73
C SER A 36 -0.34 -6.00 10.81
N ILE A 37 -1.33 -6.30 10.00
CA ILE A 37 -1.94 -7.63 9.92
C ILE A 37 -1.13 -8.47 8.94
N ARG A 38 -0.68 -9.64 9.37
CA ARG A 38 0.21 -10.54 8.61
C ARG A 38 -0.35 -11.95 8.45
N VAL A 39 -1.57 -12.16 8.90
CA VAL A 39 -2.32 -13.40 8.71
C VAL A 39 -3.65 -13.02 8.09
N TYR A 40 -3.92 -13.55 6.92
CA TYR A 40 -5.08 -13.19 6.13
C TYR A 40 -6.06 -14.35 6.02
N GLN A 41 -7.34 -14.02 5.89
CA GLN A 41 -8.36 -14.99 5.53
C GLN A 41 -8.23 -15.34 4.04
N LYS A 42 -8.47 -16.60 3.68
CA LYS A 42 -8.55 -17.06 2.28
C LYS A 42 -9.89 -16.64 1.66
N LYS A 43 -10.12 -15.32 1.60
CA LYS A 43 -11.36 -14.74 1.10
C LYS A 43 -11.04 -13.46 0.33
N ASN A 44 -11.62 -13.33 -0.84
CA ASN A 44 -11.53 -12.08 -1.60
C ASN A 44 -12.32 -10.97 -0.90
N VAL A 45 -11.78 -9.76 -0.98
CA VAL A 45 -12.48 -8.55 -0.57
C VAL A 45 -13.32 -8.06 -1.76
N ASP A 46 -14.53 -7.61 -1.52
CA ASP A 46 -15.40 -7.08 -2.55
C ASP A 46 -14.74 -5.87 -3.24
N ARG A 47 -14.86 -5.81 -4.57
CA ARG A 47 -14.23 -4.73 -5.37
C ARG A 47 -14.69 -3.35 -4.94
N GLU A 48 -15.96 -3.21 -4.56
CA GLU A 48 -16.55 -1.97 -4.06
C GLU A 48 -15.88 -1.49 -2.77
N ILE A 49 -15.54 -2.41 -1.86
CA ILE A 49 -14.82 -2.09 -0.62
C ILE A 49 -13.40 -1.62 -0.93
N LEU A 50 -12.69 -2.28 -1.88
CA LEU A 50 -11.36 -1.86 -2.31
C LEU A 50 -11.40 -0.50 -3.01
N SER A 51 -12.40 -0.25 -3.86
CA SER A 51 -12.60 1.06 -4.51
C SER A 51 -12.82 2.15 -3.48
N ARG A 52 -13.70 1.92 -2.51
CA ARG A 52 -13.95 2.85 -1.41
C ARG A 52 -12.71 3.12 -0.57
N LEU A 53 -11.90 2.10 -0.30
CA LEU A 53 -10.65 2.24 0.41
C LEU A 53 -9.67 3.18 -0.34
N ILE A 54 -9.55 3.01 -1.65
CA ILE A 54 -8.71 3.85 -2.52
C ILE A 54 -9.27 5.27 -2.59
N GLU A 55 -10.59 5.46 -2.70
CA GLU A 55 -11.23 6.78 -2.64
C GLU A 55 -10.90 7.51 -1.34
N MET A 56 -10.98 6.83 -0.19
CA MET A 56 -10.59 7.43 1.10
C MET A 56 -9.10 7.82 1.10
N ALA A 57 -8.23 7.00 0.50
CA ALA A 57 -6.81 7.30 0.39
C ALA A 57 -6.50 8.47 -0.56
N SER A 58 -7.39 8.78 -1.52
CA SER A 58 -7.22 9.90 -2.45
C SER A 58 -7.31 11.28 -1.78
N TYR A 59 -7.86 11.37 -0.55
CA TYR A 59 -7.83 12.58 0.26
C TYR A 59 -6.46 12.85 0.90
N ALA A 60 -5.47 12.01 0.68
CA ALA A 60 -4.11 12.22 1.14
C ALA A 60 -3.51 13.51 0.53
N PRO A 61 -2.86 14.37 1.32
CA PRO A 61 -2.23 15.57 0.78
C PRO A 61 -1.06 15.21 -0.15
N SER A 62 -0.86 16.04 -1.17
CA SER A 62 0.27 15.95 -2.09
C SER A 62 0.89 17.32 -2.34
N GLY A 63 2.15 17.37 -2.76
CA GLY A 63 2.83 18.62 -3.09
C GLY A 63 2.02 19.40 -4.12
N HIS A 64 1.76 20.68 -3.85
CA HIS A 64 0.93 21.57 -4.69
C HIS A 64 -0.43 20.99 -5.09
N ASN A 65 -0.94 20.00 -4.35
CA ASN A 65 -2.16 19.26 -4.67
C ASN A 65 -2.12 18.61 -6.07
N LEU A 66 -0.96 18.15 -6.52
CA LEU A 66 -0.78 17.55 -7.85
C LEU A 66 -1.41 16.16 -7.97
N GLN A 67 -1.72 15.51 -6.85
CA GLN A 67 -2.34 14.18 -6.79
C GLN A 67 -1.68 13.14 -7.74
N PRO A 68 -0.35 12.96 -7.67
CA PRO A 68 0.41 12.19 -8.65
C PRO A 68 0.26 10.68 -8.49
N VAL A 69 -0.46 10.23 -7.46
CA VAL A 69 -0.55 8.82 -7.08
C VAL A 69 -1.49 8.08 -8.01
N LYS A 70 -0.97 7.02 -8.62
CA LYS A 70 -1.73 6.02 -9.37
C LYS A 70 -1.79 4.72 -8.60
N TRP A 71 -2.92 4.03 -8.67
CA TRP A 71 -3.15 2.81 -7.95
C TRP A 71 -3.22 1.62 -8.90
N HIS A 72 -2.50 0.55 -8.56
CA HIS A 72 -2.66 -0.75 -9.20
C HIS A 72 -3.13 -1.75 -8.15
N VAL A 73 -4.19 -2.47 -8.45
CA VAL A 73 -4.74 -3.52 -7.60
C VAL A 73 -4.54 -4.86 -8.29
N ILE A 74 -3.72 -5.72 -7.70
CA ILE A 74 -3.62 -7.12 -8.09
C ILE A 74 -4.69 -7.84 -7.28
N TYR A 75 -5.78 -8.19 -7.97
CA TYR A 75 -6.98 -8.75 -7.34
C TYR A 75 -6.95 -10.28 -7.33
N ASP A 76 -6.38 -10.88 -8.36
CA ASP A 76 -6.30 -12.33 -8.51
C ASP A 76 -5.14 -12.90 -7.69
N SER A 77 -5.44 -13.90 -6.85
CA SER A 77 -4.44 -14.53 -5.97
C SER A 77 -3.38 -15.32 -6.73
N ALA A 78 -3.72 -15.89 -7.90
CA ALA A 78 -2.75 -16.61 -8.72
C ALA A 78 -1.79 -15.61 -9.40
N GLU A 79 -2.29 -14.46 -9.85
CA GLU A 79 -1.45 -13.39 -10.37
C GLU A 79 -0.52 -12.83 -9.27
N LEU A 80 -1.05 -12.63 -8.06
CA LEU A 80 -0.24 -12.21 -6.92
C LEU A 80 0.85 -13.23 -6.60
N LYS A 81 0.53 -14.51 -6.58
CA LYS A 81 1.52 -15.57 -6.36
C LYS A 81 2.60 -15.60 -7.45
N ARG A 82 2.22 -15.37 -8.72
CA ARG A 82 3.18 -15.24 -9.82
C ARG A 82 4.12 -14.03 -9.59
N LEU A 83 3.58 -12.89 -9.20
CA LEU A 83 4.40 -11.72 -8.86
C LEU A 83 5.35 -12.00 -7.70
N THR A 84 4.86 -12.65 -6.65
CA THR A 84 5.69 -13.04 -5.49
C THR A 84 6.83 -13.96 -5.91
N GLY A 85 6.58 -14.89 -6.83
CA GLY A 85 7.63 -15.74 -7.44
C GLY A 85 8.71 -14.93 -8.16
N LEU A 86 8.33 -13.92 -8.93
CA LEU A 86 9.29 -13.01 -9.58
C LEU A 86 10.13 -12.21 -8.56
N VAL A 87 9.54 -11.85 -7.42
CA VAL A 87 10.29 -11.20 -6.32
C VAL A 87 11.28 -12.18 -5.71
N ALA A 88 10.90 -13.43 -5.49
CA ALA A 88 11.81 -14.47 -5.01
C ALA A 88 12.97 -14.72 -6.00
N ASP A 89 12.70 -14.72 -7.30
CA ASP A 89 13.74 -14.86 -8.35
C ASP A 89 14.70 -13.66 -8.34
N TRP A 90 14.16 -12.45 -8.19
CA TRP A 90 15.00 -11.26 -8.01
C TRP A 90 15.84 -11.34 -6.74
N MET A 91 15.32 -11.85 -5.63
CA MET A 91 16.11 -12.05 -4.40
C MET A 91 17.23 -13.08 -4.61
N ARG A 92 17.00 -14.15 -5.37
CA ARG A 92 18.06 -15.10 -5.75
C ARG A 92 19.17 -14.43 -6.56
N TYR A 93 18.80 -13.56 -7.51
CA TYR A 93 19.76 -12.75 -8.24
C TYR A 93 20.56 -11.85 -7.28
N MET A 94 19.90 -11.15 -6.33
CA MET A 94 20.57 -10.29 -5.36
C MET A 94 21.53 -11.06 -4.45
N ILE A 95 21.18 -12.27 -4.01
CA ILE A 95 22.04 -13.14 -3.20
C ILE A 95 23.32 -13.46 -3.97
N LYS A 96 23.23 -13.69 -5.27
CA LYS A 96 24.37 -14.05 -6.12
C LYS A 96 25.26 -12.84 -6.45
N GLU A 97 24.66 -11.73 -6.89
CA GLU A 97 25.39 -10.57 -7.43
C GLU A 97 25.71 -9.49 -6.39
N HIS A 98 24.94 -9.46 -5.29
CA HIS A 98 25.06 -8.46 -4.22
C HIS A 98 24.93 -9.08 -2.81
N PRO A 99 25.84 -10.04 -2.45
CA PRO A 99 25.70 -10.87 -1.24
C PRO A 99 25.65 -10.05 0.06
N ASP A 100 26.40 -8.96 0.14
CA ASP A 100 26.42 -8.11 1.35
C ASP A 100 25.06 -7.47 1.60
N MET A 101 24.43 -6.92 0.56
CA MET A 101 23.09 -6.32 0.65
C MET A 101 22.04 -7.40 0.92
N ALA A 102 22.11 -8.52 0.25
CA ALA A 102 21.19 -9.64 0.43
C ALA A 102 21.26 -10.20 1.86
N GLY A 103 22.46 -10.32 2.42
CA GLY A 103 22.67 -10.75 3.80
C GLY A 103 22.10 -9.76 4.82
N LEU A 104 22.32 -8.45 4.61
CA LEU A 104 21.73 -7.41 5.48
C LEU A 104 20.19 -7.46 5.51
N MET A 105 19.57 -7.83 4.41
CA MET A 105 18.12 -7.92 4.26
C MET A 105 17.57 -9.32 4.52
N HIS A 106 18.40 -10.28 4.90
CA HIS A 106 18.03 -11.69 5.14
C HIS A 106 17.27 -12.33 3.97
N MET A 107 17.66 -11.99 2.72
CA MET A 107 16.97 -12.48 1.51
C MET A 107 17.10 -13.99 1.35
N ASP A 108 18.17 -14.59 1.85
CA ASP A 108 18.40 -16.03 1.90
C ASP A 108 17.30 -16.77 2.68
N LEU A 109 16.91 -16.25 3.84
CA LEU A 109 15.83 -16.83 4.66
C LEU A 109 14.47 -16.68 3.96
N VAL A 110 14.24 -15.56 3.27
CA VAL A 110 13.00 -15.33 2.51
C VAL A 110 12.89 -16.32 1.35
N VAL A 111 13.96 -16.50 0.60
CA VAL A 111 14.02 -17.45 -0.53
C VAL A 111 13.85 -18.88 -0.03
N ALA A 112 14.54 -19.27 1.05
CA ALA A 112 14.40 -20.60 1.63
C ALA A 112 12.95 -20.89 2.10
N ALA A 113 12.28 -19.91 2.71
CA ALA A 113 10.87 -20.05 3.07
C ALA A 113 9.97 -20.22 1.84
N TRP A 114 10.19 -19.44 0.78
CA TRP A 114 9.46 -19.55 -0.47
C TRP A 114 9.65 -20.92 -1.12
N ASP A 115 10.86 -21.44 -1.16
CA ASP A 115 11.19 -22.78 -1.71
C ASP A 115 10.55 -23.91 -0.88
N ALA A 116 10.35 -23.67 0.42
CA ALA A 116 9.60 -24.57 1.30
C ALA A 116 8.07 -24.40 1.17
N GLY A 117 7.57 -23.56 0.26
CA GLY A 117 6.15 -23.33 0.03
C GLY A 117 5.49 -22.31 0.98
N VAL A 118 6.29 -21.56 1.74
CA VAL A 118 5.78 -20.54 2.68
C VAL A 118 5.97 -19.14 2.08
N ASP A 119 4.88 -18.45 1.78
CA ASP A 119 4.92 -17.07 1.31
C ASP A 119 5.12 -16.10 2.48
N VAL A 120 6.35 -15.69 2.72
CA VAL A 120 6.70 -14.63 3.69
C VAL A 120 6.77 -13.24 3.05
N ILE A 121 6.66 -13.14 1.73
CA ILE A 121 6.72 -11.88 0.95
C ILE A 121 5.37 -11.19 1.01
N CYS A 122 4.34 -11.80 0.42
CA CYS A 122 2.96 -11.31 0.43
C CYS A 122 2.08 -12.00 1.49
N ARG A 123 2.56 -13.05 2.16
CA ARG A 123 1.92 -13.73 3.29
C ARG A 123 0.55 -14.32 2.93
N ASP A 124 0.45 -14.87 1.71
CA ASP A 124 -0.80 -15.38 1.14
C ASP A 124 -1.95 -14.34 1.21
N ALA A 125 -1.63 -13.05 1.15
CA ALA A 125 -2.66 -12.01 1.09
C ALA A 125 -3.55 -12.21 -0.15
N PRO A 126 -4.87 -11.99 -0.06
CA PRO A 126 -5.76 -12.18 -1.20
C PRO A 126 -5.52 -11.13 -2.30
N HIS A 127 -5.05 -9.95 -1.93
CA HIS A 127 -4.85 -8.83 -2.84
C HIS A 127 -3.59 -8.04 -2.49
N LEU A 128 -3.06 -7.32 -3.49
CA LEU A 128 -1.99 -6.35 -3.31
C LEU A 128 -2.41 -5.01 -3.92
N ILE A 129 -2.24 -3.93 -3.18
CA ILE A 129 -2.46 -2.56 -3.65
C ILE A 129 -1.09 -1.87 -3.76
N ILE A 130 -0.79 -1.35 -4.94
CA ILE A 130 0.47 -0.67 -5.24
C ILE A 130 0.15 0.80 -5.53
N ALA A 131 0.79 1.70 -4.79
CA ALA A 131 0.80 3.13 -5.11
C ALA A 131 2.06 3.45 -5.92
N CYS A 132 1.90 4.11 -7.04
CA CYS A 132 3.02 4.52 -7.89
C CYS A 132 2.82 5.95 -8.42
N GLY A 133 3.92 6.57 -8.84
CA GLY A 133 3.93 7.89 -9.47
C GLY A 133 5.01 7.97 -10.53
N SER A 134 5.05 9.07 -11.27
CA SER A 134 6.08 9.27 -12.29
C SER A 134 7.47 9.32 -11.67
N SER A 135 8.44 8.66 -12.28
CA SER A 135 9.85 8.74 -11.89
C SER A 135 10.47 10.15 -12.11
N SER A 136 9.85 10.97 -12.96
CA SER A 136 10.24 12.36 -13.19
C SER A 136 9.71 13.33 -12.13
N ASP A 137 8.72 12.92 -11.33
CA ASP A 137 8.17 13.73 -10.25
C ASP A 137 8.92 13.44 -8.93
N THR A 138 9.68 14.41 -8.47
CA THR A 138 10.48 14.32 -7.24
C THR A 138 9.60 14.17 -5.99
N THR A 139 8.34 14.56 -6.04
CA THR A 139 7.38 14.47 -4.92
C THR A 139 6.58 13.17 -4.91
N ALA A 140 6.59 12.41 -6.01
CA ALA A 140 5.77 11.21 -6.18
C ALA A 140 6.01 10.17 -5.08
N GLN A 141 7.26 9.96 -4.69
CA GLN A 141 7.59 9.00 -3.64
C GLN A 141 6.95 9.37 -2.29
N THR A 142 7.08 10.63 -1.89
CA THR A 142 6.49 11.13 -0.64
C THR A 142 4.98 11.06 -0.71
N SER A 143 4.38 11.47 -1.83
CA SER A 143 2.94 11.41 -2.08
C SER A 143 2.41 9.97 -2.01
N CYS A 144 3.09 9.00 -2.61
CA CYS A 144 2.73 7.58 -2.50
C CYS A 144 2.80 7.08 -1.05
N THR A 145 3.84 7.47 -0.30
CA THR A 145 3.98 7.09 1.12
C THR A 145 2.82 7.64 1.96
N ILE A 146 2.47 8.91 1.78
CA ILE A 146 1.37 9.54 2.50
C ILE A 146 0.04 8.87 2.11
N ALA A 147 -0.21 8.65 0.83
CA ALA A 147 -1.43 8.00 0.34
C ALA A 147 -1.58 6.56 0.87
N LEU A 148 -0.50 5.78 0.91
CA LEU A 148 -0.50 4.45 1.52
C LEU A 148 -0.75 4.51 3.04
N THR A 149 -0.27 5.55 3.73
CA THR A 149 -0.59 5.76 5.16
C THR A 149 -2.08 6.02 5.35
N TYR A 150 -2.69 6.85 4.50
CA TYR A 150 -4.13 7.08 4.53
C TYR A 150 -4.92 5.80 4.25
N LEU A 151 -4.47 5.01 3.28
CA LEU A 151 -5.07 3.70 2.97
C LEU A 151 -5.00 2.75 4.18
N ASP A 152 -3.82 2.65 4.81
CA ASP A 152 -3.60 1.79 5.99
C ASP A 152 -4.47 2.21 7.18
N LEU A 153 -4.68 3.53 7.38
CA LEU A 153 -5.57 4.06 8.40
C LEU A 153 -7.06 3.87 8.07
N ALA A 154 -7.42 3.91 6.79
CA ALA A 154 -8.81 3.74 6.34
C ALA A 154 -9.28 2.27 6.31
N ALA A 155 -8.35 1.31 6.30
CA ALA A 155 -8.67 -0.11 6.18
C ALA A 155 -9.46 -0.67 7.40
N PRO A 156 -9.07 -0.44 8.67
CA PRO A 156 -9.78 -1.01 9.81
C PRO A 156 -11.26 -0.62 9.91
N PRO A 157 -11.69 0.64 9.67
CA PRO A 157 -13.10 0.99 9.63
C PRO A 157 -13.92 0.27 8.56
N LEU A 158 -13.26 -0.23 7.52
CA LEU A 158 -13.88 -1.06 6.48
C LEU A 158 -13.81 -2.56 6.78
N GLY A 159 -13.36 -2.94 7.97
CA GLY A 159 -13.20 -4.34 8.37
C GLY A 159 -11.99 -5.03 7.71
N LEU A 160 -11.05 -4.28 7.20
CA LEU A 160 -9.87 -4.80 6.50
C LEU A 160 -8.61 -4.71 7.38
N GLY A 161 -7.74 -5.71 7.21
CA GLY A 161 -6.40 -5.70 7.76
C GLY A 161 -5.37 -5.50 6.65
N THR A 162 -4.39 -4.65 6.90
CA THR A 162 -3.30 -4.34 5.96
C THR A 162 -1.94 -4.57 6.58
N CYS A 163 -0.95 -4.77 5.72
CA CYS A 163 0.46 -4.74 6.09
C CYS A 163 1.26 -4.08 4.96
N TRP A 164 2.12 -3.15 5.33
CA TRP A 164 3.05 -2.55 4.37
C TRP A 164 4.02 -3.60 3.84
N GLY A 165 4.15 -3.65 2.50
CA GLY A 165 5.23 -4.35 1.82
C GLY A 165 6.50 -3.49 1.76
N ALA A 166 7.64 -4.11 1.52
CA ALA A 166 8.88 -3.39 1.30
C ALA A 166 8.81 -2.54 0.03
N ARG A 167 9.43 -1.36 0.07
CA ARG A 167 9.58 -0.51 -1.10
C ARG A 167 10.53 -1.16 -2.10
N MET A 168 10.05 -1.42 -3.31
CA MET A 168 10.91 -1.73 -4.45
C MET A 168 11.23 -0.43 -5.20
N SER A 169 12.42 0.11 -5.03
CA SER A 169 12.96 1.17 -5.88
C SER A 169 13.93 0.54 -6.88
N ARG A 170 13.83 0.91 -8.16
CA ARG A 170 14.92 0.57 -9.10
C ARG A 170 16.21 1.20 -8.56
N PRO A 171 17.33 0.48 -8.50
CA PRO A 171 18.62 1.11 -8.33
C PRO A 171 18.81 2.12 -9.47
N ARG A 172 19.33 3.28 -9.15
CA ARG A 172 19.72 4.30 -10.13
C ARG A 172 20.91 3.81 -10.93
#